data_1607e3b3b314c96f65093362f684dccd
#
_entry.id   1607e3b3b314c96f65093362f684dccd
#
_cell.length_a   1.000
_cell.length_b   1.000
_cell.length_c   1.000
_cell.angle_alpha   90.00
_cell.angle_beta   90.00
_cell.angle_gamma   90.00
#
_symmetry.space_group_name_H-M   'P 1'
#
loop_
_entity.id
_entity.type
_entity.pdbx_description
1 polymer ?
#
loop_
_entity_poly.entity_id
_entity_poly.type
_entity_poly.pdbx_seq_one_letter_code
_entity_poly.pdbx_strand_id
1 'polypeptide(L)'
;WPVVRRPSGGGAIIHGTDVTYGLAVPSSHNWSKRTEDLYSAVHGALVQELNDRDLKARMVEVVRREQEQNFYCFNRRAFGDLVVEHPIASSDCGNCKILGSAQRRLSGVVLQHGTLLLHRNPQMQGEGSHPGLGDLLQSKTGSVRDVIEGWLQRLADQLGSQLIQEQGFSYTKDNEDI
;
A
#
# COMPACT_ATOMS: atom_id res chain seq x y z
N TRP A 1 15.82 16.47 -2.89
CA TRP A 1 14.54 15.76 -2.87
C TRP A 1 13.46 16.73 -2.40
N PRO A 2 12.36 16.89 -3.15
CA PRO A 2 11.23 17.67 -2.68
C PRO A 2 10.58 16.94 -1.48
N VAL A 3 10.24 17.71 -0.45
CA VAL A 3 9.55 17.20 0.74
C VAL A 3 8.13 17.75 0.76
N VAL A 4 7.15 16.84 0.82
CA VAL A 4 5.72 17.20 0.87
C VAL A 4 5.11 16.69 2.17
N ARG A 5 4.41 17.56 2.88
CA ARG A 5 3.62 17.18 4.05
C ARG A 5 2.23 16.71 3.60
N ARG A 6 1.93 15.44 3.81
CA ARG A 6 0.60 14.89 3.53
C ARG A 6 -0.43 15.33 4.58
N PRO A 7 -1.71 15.46 4.22
CA PRO A 7 -2.78 15.88 5.13
C PRO A 7 -3.19 14.83 6.16
N SER A 8 -2.74 13.59 6.00
CA SER A 8 -3.00 12.46 6.92
C SER A 8 -1.80 12.22 7.83
N GLY A 9 -1.98 11.40 8.85
CA GLY A 9 -0.90 10.98 9.76
C GLY A 9 0.08 9.97 9.15
N GLY A 10 0.98 9.46 9.99
CA GLY A 10 1.96 8.42 9.67
C GLY A 10 3.40 8.92 9.59
N GLY A 11 4.35 7.98 9.42
CA GLY A 11 5.78 8.26 9.29
C GLY A 11 6.19 8.77 7.91
N ALA A 12 7.46 9.07 7.75
CA ALA A 12 8.03 9.48 6.47
C ALA A 12 8.07 8.32 5.47
N ILE A 13 7.83 8.62 4.20
CA ILE A 13 7.97 7.69 3.07
C ILE A 13 8.90 8.32 2.06
N ILE A 14 9.87 7.56 1.58
CA ILE A 14 10.71 7.93 0.45
C ILE A 14 10.14 7.23 -0.77
N HIS A 15 9.59 8.01 -1.68
CA HIS A 15 9.03 7.51 -2.93
C HIS A 15 10.13 7.25 -3.96
N GLY A 16 9.92 6.27 -4.84
CA GLY A 16 10.84 5.94 -5.93
C GLY A 16 10.43 4.69 -6.68
N THR A 17 10.36 3.56 -6.00
CA THR A 17 9.99 2.26 -6.57
C THR A 17 8.68 1.76 -5.96
N ASP A 18 7.67 2.59 -6.01
CA ASP A 18 6.36 2.37 -5.39
C ASP A 18 5.23 2.93 -6.26
N VAL A 19 4.02 2.47 -5.97
CA VAL A 19 2.77 3.03 -6.47
C VAL A 19 2.00 3.64 -5.31
N THR A 20 1.56 4.87 -5.47
CA THR A 20 0.65 5.52 -4.54
C THR A 20 -0.77 5.47 -5.09
N TYR A 21 -1.73 5.08 -4.26
CA TYR A 21 -3.14 5.18 -4.56
C TYR A 21 -3.85 6.20 -3.67
N GLY A 22 -4.95 6.72 -4.17
CA GLY A 22 -5.89 7.57 -3.41
C GLY A 22 -7.33 7.12 -3.69
N LEU A 23 -8.12 6.98 -2.63
CA LEU A 23 -9.52 6.61 -2.69
C LEU A 23 -10.34 7.56 -1.82
N ALA A 24 -11.36 8.18 -2.41
CA ALA A 24 -12.33 9.00 -1.72
C ALA A 24 -13.68 8.30 -1.71
N VAL A 25 -14.23 8.08 -0.53
CA VAL A 25 -15.49 7.35 -0.34
C VAL A 25 -16.47 8.25 0.42
N PRO A 26 -17.73 8.39 -0.02
CA PRO A 26 -18.74 9.15 0.71
C PRO A 26 -18.89 8.65 2.16
N SER A 27 -19.07 9.56 3.11
CA SER A 27 -19.24 9.19 4.53
C SER A 27 -20.46 8.31 4.79
N SER A 28 -21.46 8.33 3.88
CA SER A 28 -22.64 7.46 3.92
C SER A 28 -22.38 6.03 3.47
N HIS A 29 -21.26 5.77 2.79
CA HIS A 29 -20.92 4.43 2.29
C HIS A 29 -20.59 3.48 3.43
N ASN A 30 -20.89 2.19 3.27
CA ASN A 30 -20.65 1.17 4.30
C ASN A 30 -19.19 1.07 4.71
N TRP A 31 -18.25 1.23 3.78
CA TRP A 31 -16.81 1.23 4.04
C TRP A 31 -16.32 2.44 4.86
N SER A 32 -17.15 3.47 4.98
CA SER A 32 -16.81 4.69 5.72
C SER A 32 -17.30 4.72 7.16
N LYS A 33 -18.04 3.69 7.60
CA LYS A 33 -18.65 3.68 8.95
C LYS A 33 -17.60 3.62 10.04
N ARG A 34 -16.63 2.72 9.91
CA ARG A 34 -15.49 2.58 10.82
C ARG A 34 -14.20 2.71 10.04
N THR A 35 -13.11 3.06 10.72
CA THR A 35 -11.79 3.18 10.10
C THR A 35 -11.34 1.83 9.52
N GLU A 36 -11.61 0.75 10.25
CA GLU A 36 -11.24 -0.62 9.88
C GLU A 36 -11.96 -1.10 8.61
N ASP A 37 -13.19 -0.67 8.38
CA ASP A 37 -13.99 -1.15 7.25
C ASP A 37 -13.35 -0.82 5.91
N LEU A 38 -12.83 0.40 5.75
CA LEU A 38 -12.17 0.82 4.52
C LEU A 38 -10.79 0.16 4.33
N TYR A 39 -10.02 -0.04 5.43
CA TYR A 39 -8.80 -0.84 5.36
C TYR A 39 -9.11 -2.27 4.94
N SER A 40 -10.12 -2.89 5.55
CA SER A 40 -10.52 -4.27 5.25
C SER A 40 -10.96 -4.44 3.80
N ALA A 41 -11.71 -3.49 3.25
CA ALA A 41 -12.11 -3.53 1.84
C ALA A 41 -10.90 -3.40 0.91
N VAL A 42 -10.08 -2.36 1.09
CA VAL A 42 -9.01 -2.04 0.15
C VAL A 42 -7.83 -3.00 0.29
N HIS A 43 -7.34 -3.19 1.52
CA HIS A 43 -6.18 -4.06 1.76
C HIS A 43 -6.56 -5.53 1.72
N GLY A 44 -7.78 -5.88 2.19
CA GLY A 44 -8.29 -7.25 2.11
C GLY A 44 -8.40 -7.76 0.68
N ALA A 45 -8.80 -6.91 -0.28
CA ALA A 45 -8.81 -7.27 -1.69
C ALA A 45 -7.40 -7.60 -2.21
N LEU A 46 -6.37 -6.84 -1.81
CA LEU A 46 -4.99 -7.16 -2.19
C LEU A 46 -4.47 -8.42 -1.48
N VAL A 47 -4.83 -8.62 -0.21
CA VAL A 47 -4.49 -9.86 0.51
C VAL A 47 -5.05 -11.09 -0.22
N GLN A 48 -6.31 -11.05 -0.66
CA GLN A 48 -6.91 -12.14 -1.43
C GLN A 48 -6.17 -12.37 -2.75
N GLU A 49 -5.88 -11.28 -3.49
CA GLU A 49 -5.15 -11.36 -4.75
C GLU A 49 -3.77 -12.00 -4.59
N LEU A 50 -3.05 -11.67 -3.53
CA LEU A 50 -1.73 -12.23 -3.25
C LEU A 50 -1.80 -13.69 -2.80
N ASN A 51 -2.79 -14.04 -1.96
CA ASN A 51 -2.97 -15.41 -1.49
C ASN A 51 -3.39 -16.36 -2.61
N ASP A 52 -4.19 -15.91 -3.57
CA ASP A 52 -4.54 -16.69 -4.77
C ASP A 52 -3.34 -16.95 -5.69
N ARG A 53 -2.23 -16.23 -5.45
CA ARG A 53 -0.93 -16.40 -6.13
C ARG A 53 0.13 -17.08 -5.25
N ASP A 54 -0.30 -17.81 -4.22
CA ASP A 54 0.57 -18.52 -3.28
C ASP A 54 1.51 -17.62 -2.46
N LEU A 55 1.26 -16.30 -2.41
CA LEU A 55 1.97 -15.39 -1.52
C LEU A 55 1.21 -15.29 -0.20
N LYS A 56 1.83 -15.72 0.89
CA LYS A 56 1.21 -15.68 2.23
C LYS A 56 1.12 -14.25 2.75
N ALA A 57 0.05 -13.58 2.36
CA ALA A 57 -0.26 -12.20 2.72
C ALA A 57 -1.32 -12.13 3.81
N ARG A 58 -1.20 -11.14 4.69
CA ARG A 58 -2.20 -10.83 5.71
C ARG A 58 -2.18 -9.36 6.11
N MET A 59 -3.25 -8.90 6.72
CA MET A 59 -3.27 -7.61 7.39
C MET A 59 -2.76 -7.72 8.82
N VAL A 60 -2.16 -6.64 9.31
CA VAL A 60 -1.77 -6.49 10.71
C VAL A 60 -3.01 -6.12 11.53
N GLU A 61 -3.39 -6.98 12.47
CA GLU A 61 -4.57 -6.77 13.35
C GLU A 61 -4.19 -6.15 14.68
N VAL A 62 -3.02 -6.52 15.20
CA VAL A 62 -2.55 -6.06 16.51
C VAL A 62 -1.16 -5.45 16.37
N VAL A 63 -0.98 -4.29 16.97
CA VAL A 63 0.29 -3.54 16.94
C VAL A 63 0.92 -3.55 18.33
N ARG A 64 2.19 -3.92 18.41
CA ARG A 64 2.98 -3.78 19.63
C ARG A 64 3.55 -2.36 19.72
N ARG A 65 3.45 -1.72 20.90
CA ARG A 65 3.90 -0.32 21.12
C ARG A 65 5.33 -0.04 20.68
N GLU A 66 6.22 -1.02 20.79
CA GLU A 66 7.63 -0.91 20.37
C GLU A 66 7.80 -0.71 18.85
N GLN A 67 6.82 -1.12 18.07
CA GLN A 67 6.84 -1.01 16.61
C GLN A 67 6.29 0.34 16.10
N GLU A 68 5.76 1.19 16.98
CA GLU A 68 5.16 2.48 16.61
C GLU A 68 6.17 3.62 16.51
N GLN A 69 7.37 3.49 17.08
CA GLN A 69 8.30 4.62 17.31
C GLN A 69 9.30 4.88 16.19
N ASN A 70 9.27 4.12 15.10
CA ASN A 70 10.24 4.29 14.03
C ASN A 70 9.90 5.51 13.15
N PHE A 71 10.93 6.25 12.66
CA PHE A 71 10.74 7.41 11.80
C PHE A 71 10.14 7.03 10.44
N TYR A 72 10.62 5.96 9.82
CA TYR A 72 10.15 5.49 8.51
C TYR A 72 8.86 4.69 8.64
N CYS A 73 7.88 5.00 7.77
CA CYS A 73 6.56 4.39 7.78
C CYS A 73 6.60 2.87 7.59
N PHE A 74 7.50 2.36 6.74
CA PHE A 74 7.59 0.92 6.46
C PHE A 74 8.28 0.13 7.57
N ASN A 75 9.05 0.78 8.45
CA ASN A 75 9.59 0.17 9.67
C ASN A 75 8.57 0.08 10.80
N ARG A 76 7.48 0.84 10.69
CA ARG A 76 6.36 0.77 11.63
C ARG A 76 5.39 -0.32 11.22
N ARG A 77 4.66 -0.82 12.22
CA ARG A 77 3.46 -1.61 11.99
C ARG A 77 2.27 -0.82 12.51
N ALA A 78 1.22 -0.73 11.72
CA ALA A 78 -0.04 -0.14 12.10
C ALA A 78 -1.17 -1.12 11.78
N PHE A 79 -2.31 -0.95 12.44
CA PHE A 79 -3.50 -1.70 12.08
C PHE A 79 -3.81 -1.51 10.58
N GLY A 80 -4.12 -2.62 9.92
CA GLY A 80 -4.44 -2.63 8.50
C GLY A 80 -3.24 -2.69 7.56
N ASP A 81 -1.99 -2.50 8.03
CA ASP A 81 -0.81 -2.69 7.18
C ASP A 81 -0.80 -4.09 6.56
N LEU A 82 -0.42 -4.19 5.29
CA LEU A 82 -0.30 -5.46 4.61
C LEU A 82 1.13 -5.97 4.68
N VAL A 83 1.28 -7.19 5.15
CA VAL A 83 2.55 -7.90 5.26
C VAL A 83 2.50 -9.22 4.52
N VAL A 84 3.64 -9.60 3.94
CA VAL A 84 3.84 -10.89 3.25
C VAL A 84 4.93 -11.67 3.98
N GLU A 85 4.70 -12.96 4.22
CA GLU A 85 5.74 -13.85 4.73
C GLU A 85 6.81 -14.06 3.67
N HIS A 86 8.08 -13.90 4.05
CA HIS A 86 9.20 -14.13 3.15
C HIS A 86 10.33 -14.87 3.86
N PRO A 87 10.80 -16.00 3.31
CA PRO A 87 11.79 -16.86 3.97
C PRO A 87 13.19 -16.22 4.12
N ILE A 88 13.49 -15.18 3.35
CA ILE A 88 14.80 -14.49 3.35
C ILE A 88 14.72 -13.14 4.09
N ALA A 89 13.62 -12.83 4.75
CA ALA A 89 13.56 -11.65 5.57
C ALA A 89 14.56 -11.78 6.73
N SER A 90 15.69 -11.12 6.61
CA SER A 90 16.75 -11.04 7.63
C SER A 90 16.33 -10.25 8.88
N SER A 91 15.08 -9.87 8.96
CA SER A 91 14.47 -9.25 10.14
C SER A 91 13.77 -10.29 10.98
N ASP A 92 13.91 -10.17 12.29
CA ASP A 92 13.44 -11.09 13.35
C ASP A 92 11.97 -11.57 13.32
N CYS A 93 11.21 -11.24 12.29
CA CYS A 93 9.80 -11.60 12.19
C CYS A 93 9.36 -12.28 10.88
N GLY A 94 10.23 -12.50 9.90
CA GLY A 94 9.87 -13.22 8.67
C GLY A 94 8.76 -12.57 7.80
N ASN A 95 8.32 -11.35 8.14
CA ASN A 95 7.23 -10.65 7.47
C ASN A 95 7.68 -9.30 6.90
N CYS A 96 7.42 -9.09 5.61
CA CYS A 96 7.73 -7.85 4.90
C CYS A 96 6.47 -6.99 4.75
N LYS A 97 6.48 -5.76 5.26
CA LYS A 97 5.41 -4.80 4.97
C LYS A 97 5.59 -4.29 3.54
N ILE A 98 4.58 -4.47 2.71
CA ILE A 98 4.58 -4.01 1.31
C ILE A 98 3.55 -2.92 1.04
N LEU A 99 2.48 -2.81 1.86
CA LEU A 99 1.47 -1.77 1.72
C LEU A 99 1.20 -1.13 3.08
N GLY A 100 1.19 0.18 3.11
CA GLY A 100 0.75 0.98 4.23
C GLY A 100 -0.14 2.12 3.76
N SER A 101 -1.13 2.49 4.58
CA SER A 101 -2.08 3.55 4.25
C SER A 101 -2.39 4.45 5.43
N ALA A 102 -2.98 5.60 5.15
CA ALA A 102 -3.50 6.51 6.13
C ALA A 102 -4.86 7.04 5.69
N GLN A 103 -5.71 7.34 6.66
CA GLN A 103 -7.03 7.89 6.40
C GLN A 103 -7.17 9.30 6.95
N ARG A 104 -8.04 10.07 6.32
CA ARG A 104 -8.52 11.35 6.82
C ARG A 104 -10.01 11.46 6.58
N ARG A 105 -10.75 11.75 7.65
CA ARG A 105 -12.18 12.10 7.56
C ARG A 105 -12.32 13.58 7.29
N LEU A 106 -13.08 13.92 6.28
CA LEU A 106 -13.45 15.28 5.89
C LEU A 106 -14.97 15.38 5.90
N SER A 107 -15.51 16.61 5.76
CA SER A 107 -16.95 16.79 5.66
C SER A 107 -17.50 16.03 4.46
N GLY A 108 -18.34 15.03 4.70
CA GLY A 108 -19.03 14.25 3.66
C GLY A 108 -18.19 13.15 2.98
N VAL A 109 -16.89 13.03 3.28
CA VAL A 109 -16.03 12.05 2.61
C VAL A 109 -14.94 11.50 3.53
N VAL A 110 -14.56 10.25 3.31
CA VAL A 110 -13.36 9.63 3.89
C VAL A 110 -12.35 9.45 2.78
N LEU A 111 -11.18 10.06 2.95
CA LEU A 111 -10.03 9.85 2.09
C LEU A 111 -9.14 8.77 2.70
N GLN A 112 -8.81 7.75 1.92
CA GLN A 112 -7.72 6.83 2.21
C GLN A 112 -6.69 6.92 1.10
N HIS A 113 -5.43 7.03 1.46
CA HIS A 113 -4.34 6.91 0.50
C HIS A 113 -3.25 6.00 1.07
N GLY A 114 -2.53 5.34 0.19
CA GLY A 114 -1.52 4.38 0.60
C GLY A 114 -0.43 4.22 -0.45
N THR A 115 0.63 3.54 -0.04
CA THR A 115 1.81 3.27 -0.85
C THR A 115 2.07 1.78 -0.86
N LEU A 116 2.09 1.19 -2.06
CA LEU A 116 2.50 -0.18 -2.34
C LEU A 116 3.94 -0.15 -2.86
N LEU A 117 4.86 -0.77 -2.13
CA LEU A 117 6.24 -0.94 -2.59
C LEU A 117 6.27 -1.94 -3.74
N LEU A 118 6.84 -1.55 -4.88
CA LEU A 118 7.00 -2.42 -6.05
C LEU A 118 8.34 -3.15 -6.03
N HIS A 119 9.40 -2.44 -5.68
CA HIS A 119 10.75 -2.99 -5.57
C HIS A 119 11.50 -2.36 -4.41
N ARG A 120 12.54 -3.03 -3.97
CA ARG A 120 13.48 -2.47 -3.01
C ARG A 120 14.05 -1.16 -3.54
N ASN A 121 13.96 -0.10 -2.75
CA ASN A 121 14.53 1.18 -3.14
C ASN A 121 16.06 1.15 -2.93
N PRO A 122 16.87 1.26 -4.00
CA PRO A 122 18.33 1.16 -3.91
C PRO A 122 18.97 2.33 -3.15
N GLN A 123 18.24 3.43 -2.97
CA GLN A 123 18.71 4.61 -2.22
C GLN A 123 18.48 4.47 -0.71
N MET A 124 17.72 3.45 -0.30
CA MET A 124 17.49 3.10 1.09
C MET A 124 18.43 1.96 1.48
N GLN A 125 19.30 2.21 2.47
CA GLN A 125 20.23 1.20 3.02
C GLN A 125 19.86 0.87 4.46
N GLY A 126 20.29 -0.30 4.93
CA GLY A 126 20.06 -0.73 6.31
C GLY A 126 18.59 -0.99 6.63
N GLU A 127 18.17 -0.60 7.82
CA GLU A 127 16.82 -0.86 8.35
C GLU A 127 15.68 -0.23 7.55
N GLY A 128 15.96 0.78 6.72
CA GLY A 128 14.96 1.40 5.84
C GLY A 128 14.70 0.63 4.54
N SER A 129 15.48 -0.39 4.23
CA SER A 129 15.41 -1.13 2.97
C SER A 129 14.43 -2.29 3.09
N HIS A 130 13.24 -2.14 2.52
CA HIS A 130 12.21 -3.19 2.47
C HIS A 130 12.08 -3.75 1.06
N PRO A 131 11.85 -5.08 0.89
CA PRO A 131 11.47 -5.63 -0.40
C PRO A 131 10.10 -5.09 -0.80
N GLY A 132 9.90 -4.93 -2.10
CA GLY A 132 8.60 -4.63 -2.68
C GLY A 132 7.94 -5.87 -3.27
N LEU A 133 6.75 -5.70 -3.83
CA LEU A 133 5.96 -6.77 -4.40
C LEU A 133 6.73 -7.58 -5.46
N GLY A 134 7.43 -6.89 -6.39
CA GLY A 134 8.17 -7.55 -7.46
C GLY A 134 9.38 -8.33 -6.98
N ASP A 135 9.94 -7.98 -5.81
CA ASP A 135 11.03 -8.75 -5.19
C ASP A 135 10.53 -10.06 -4.54
N LEU A 136 9.23 -10.12 -4.23
CA LEU A 136 8.57 -11.26 -3.59
C LEU A 136 7.90 -12.20 -4.62
N LEU A 137 7.51 -11.67 -5.78
CA LEU A 137 6.90 -12.44 -6.86
C LEU A 137 7.94 -13.37 -7.49
N GLN A 138 7.56 -14.61 -7.65
CA GLN A 138 8.31 -15.61 -8.42
C GLN A 138 7.77 -15.63 -9.86
N SER A 139 8.55 -16.12 -10.80
CA SER A 139 8.17 -16.21 -12.23
C SER A 139 6.84 -16.91 -12.50
N LYS A 140 6.36 -17.73 -11.57
CA LYS A 140 5.08 -18.46 -11.68
C LYS A 140 3.88 -17.73 -11.12
N THR A 141 4.08 -16.65 -10.37
CA THR A 141 3.00 -15.94 -9.66
C THR A 141 2.48 -14.72 -10.42
N GLY A 142 2.98 -14.47 -11.62
CA GLY A 142 2.59 -13.34 -12.47
C GLY A 142 3.46 -12.10 -12.29
N SER A 143 3.12 -11.03 -12.98
CA SER A 143 3.82 -9.76 -12.89
C SER A 143 3.22 -8.85 -11.81
N VAL A 144 3.97 -7.83 -11.40
CA VAL A 144 3.46 -6.74 -10.53
C VAL A 144 2.22 -6.09 -11.13
N ARG A 145 2.19 -5.92 -12.44
CA ARG A 145 1.05 -5.36 -13.16
C ARG A 145 -0.20 -6.23 -13.01
N ASP A 146 -0.07 -7.54 -13.20
CA ASP A 146 -1.20 -8.48 -13.09
C ASP A 146 -1.80 -8.46 -11.66
N VAL A 147 -0.95 -8.33 -10.64
CA VAL A 147 -1.41 -8.20 -9.25
C VAL A 147 -2.16 -6.89 -9.03
N ILE A 148 -1.67 -5.78 -9.56
CA ILE A 148 -2.34 -4.49 -9.42
C ILE A 148 -3.69 -4.50 -10.15
N GLU A 149 -3.74 -5.01 -11.36
CA GLU A 149 -4.98 -5.14 -12.15
C GLU A 149 -5.99 -6.05 -11.45
N GLY A 150 -5.56 -7.21 -10.93
CA GLY A 150 -6.41 -8.11 -10.14
C GLY A 150 -6.94 -7.47 -8.86
N TRP A 151 -6.10 -6.73 -8.14
CA TRP A 151 -6.50 -5.97 -6.96
C TRP A 151 -7.58 -4.93 -7.29
N LEU A 152 -7.38 -4.13 -8.34
CA LEU A 152 -8.35 -3.12 -8.77
C LEU A 152 -9.66 -3.75 -9.24
N GLN A 153 -9.60 -4.88 -9.94
CA GLN A 153 -10.79 -5.60 -10.37
C GLN A 153 -11.61 -6.09 -9.17
N ARG A 154 -10.97 -6.67 -8.14
CA ARG A 154 -11.65 -7.09 -6.91
C ARG A 154 -12.33 -5.93 -6.20
N LEU A 155 -11.69 -4.76 -6.17
CA LEU A 155 -12.30 -3.55 -5.60
C LEU A 155 -13.52 -3.08 -6.41
N ALA A 156 -13.43 -3.10 -7.74
CA ALA A 156 -14.56 -2.76 -8.61
C ALA A 156 -15.73 -3.72 -8.40
N ASP A 157 -15.47 -5.02 -8.32
CA ASP A 157 -16.49 -6.06 -8.09
C ASP A 157 -17.19 -5.84 -6.74
N GLN A 158 -16.43 -5.52 -5.67
CA GLN A 158 -17.00 -5.21 -4.34
C GLN A 158 -17.87 -3.95 -4.35
N LEU A 159 -17.62 -3.02 -5.27
CA LEU A 159 -18.41 -1.80 -5.45
C LEU A 159 -19.60 -2.01 -6.40
N GLY A 160 -19.72 -3.18 -7.04
CA GLY A 160 -20.67 -3.41 -8.12
C GLY A 160 -20.45 -2.49 -9.32
N SER A 161 -19.20 -2.11 -9.57
CA SER A 161 -18.77 -1.11 -10.56
C SER A 161 -17.82 -1.72 -11.58
N GLN A 162 -17.63 -1.05 -12.71
CA GLN A 162 -16.64 -1.41 -13.70
C GLN A 162 -15.42 -0.48 -13.57
N LEU A 163 -14.23 -1.03 -13.80
CA LEU A 163 -13.03 -0.24 -13.94
C LEU A 163 -13.07 0.50 -15.27
N ILE A 164 -12.88 1.81 -15.21
CA ILE A 164 -12.66 2.64 -16.38
C ILE A 164 -11.20 3.05 -16.36
N GLN A 165 -10.43 2.59 -17.35
CA GLN A 165 -9.07 3.04 -17.55
C GLN A 165 -9.10 4.32 -18.38
N GLU A 166 -8.93 5.48 -17.74
CA GLU A 166 -8.64 6.71 -18.44
C GLU A 166 -7.17 6.69 -18.88
N GLN A 167 -6.90 7.05 -20.15
CA GLN A 167 -5.54 7.21 -20.63
C GLN A 167 -4.87 8.31 -19.81
N GLY A 168 -3.86 7.93 -19.05
CA GLY A 168 -3.30 8.73 -18.00
C GLY A 168 -2.78 10.08 -18.46
N PHE A 169 -2.85 11.05 -17.57
CA PHE A 169 -1.98 12.20 -17.57
C PHE A 169 -0.53 11.70 -17.61
N SER A 170 0.10 11.76 -18.77
CA SER A 170 1.54 11.61 -18.85
C SER A 170 2.13 12.89 -18.24
N TYR A 171 2.76 12.77 -17.09
CA TYR A 171 3.67 13.78 -16.62
C TYR A 171 4.86 13.75 -17.58
N THR A 172 4.85 14.63 -18.59
CA THR A 172 6.05 14.93 -19.33
C THR A 172 7.00 15.62 -18.35
N LYS A 173 8.17 15.02 -18.15
CA LYS A 173 9.32 15.68 -17.59
C LYS A 173 9.80 16.77 -18.58
N ASP A 174 9.09 17.85 -18.66
CA ASP A 174 9.56 19.06 -19.31
C ASP A 174 9.63 20.13 -18.22
N ASN A 175 10.76 20.20 -17.59
CA ASN A 175 11.36 21.41 -16.99
C ASN A 175 12.68 21.03 -16.31
N GLU A 176 13.66 20.64 -17.11
CA GLU A 176 15.03 21.11 -16.88
C GLU A 176 15.05 22.53 -17.42
N ASP A 177 14.96 23.50 -16.54
CA ASP A 177 15.41 24.89 -16.64
C ASP A 177 14.63 25.73 -15.63
N ILE A 178 15.13 25.82 -14.40
CA ILE A 178 15.29 27.04 -13.58
C ILE A 178 16.23 26.68 -12.41
#